data_19afd82589d1c319f0187cef2ecf2e94
#
_entry.id   19afd82589d1c319f0187cef2ecf2e94
#
_cell.length_a   1.000
_cell.length_b   1.000
_cell.length_c   1.000
_cell.angle_alpha   90.00
_cell.angle_beta   90.00
_cell.angle_gamma   90.00
#
_symmetry.space_group_name_H-M   'P 1'
#
loop_
_entity.id
_entity.type
_entity.pdbx_description
1 polymer ?
#
loop_
_entity_poly.entity_id
_entity_poly.type
_entity_poly.pdbx_seq_one_letter_code
_entity_poly.pdbx_strand_id
1 'polypeptide(L)'
;MKPKKKNRMLTDLARFGHGFVYAWHGICAAVLEERNFRFHLCAALYVFAAAHMAHIDATGVALLAICVFKMLGMELMNSAVERAVDKPDTTHWWSAGAAKDMAAGGVLVTAFGAVVVGICLFGNAAALNAIWTSVTTTPLSTALWVLSLVLAYLFTFRLGKQEQVKTPKENKTEEK
;
A
#
# COMPACT_ATOMS: atom_id res chain seq x y z
N MET A 1 -38.74 30.70 19.47
CA MET A 1 -38.64 29.25 19.21
C MET A 1 -37.22 28.85 19.55
N LYS A 2 -36.96 28.09 20.64
CA LYS A 2 -35.60 27.65 21.03
C LYS A 2 -35.17 26.51 20.11
N PRO A 3 -33.95 26.53 19.53
CA PRO A 3 -33.48 25.43 18.68
C PRO A 3 -33.39 24.16 19.51
N LYS A 4 -34.03 23.05 19.02
CA LYS A 4 -33.96 21.72 19.62
C LYS A 4 -32.47 21.35 19.75
N LYS A 5 -32.03 21.10 20.99
CA LYS A 5 -30.71 20.53 21.31
C LYS A 5 -30.55 19.20 20.56
N LYS A 6 -29.98 19.24 19.36
CA LYS A 6 -29.65 18.04 18.57
C LYS A 6 -28.76 17.19 19.46
N ASN A 7 -29.13 15.94 19.73
CA ASN A 7 -28.40 15.04 20.63
C ASN A 7 -26.93 15.00 20.20
N ARG A 8 -26.05 15.70 20.93
CA ARG A 8 -24.62 15.90 20.63
C ARG A 8 -23.93 14.55 20.44
N MET A 9 -24.30 13.58 21.27
CA MET A 9 -23.79 12.21 21.23
C MET A 9 -24.08 11.48 19.89
N LEU A 10 -25.30 11.61 19.34
CA LEU A 10 -25.65 11.02 18.04
C LEU A 10 -24.90 11.69 16.88
N THR A 11 -24.65 12.99 16.99
CA THR A 11 -23.89 13.73 15.98
C THR A 11 -22.43 13.33 16.00
N ASP A 12 -21.86 13.10 17.18
CA ASP A 12 -20.46 12.70 17.35
C ASP A 12 -20.25 11.24 16.90
N LEU A 13 -21.21 10.36 17.18
CA LEU A 13 -21.18 8.97 16.70
C LEU A 13 -21.30 8.89 15.18
N ALA A 14 -22.16 9.73 14.59
CA ALA A 14 -22.26 9.82 13.13
C ALA A 14 -20.95 10.35 12.48
N ARG A 15 -20.32 11.37 13.08
CA ARG A 15 -19.01 11.86 12.62
C ARG A 15 -17.93 10.79 12.70
N PHE A 16 -17.92 10.02 13.80
CA PHE A 16 -16.98 8.90 13.96
C PHE A 16 -17.19 7.85 12.87
N GLY A 17 -18.45 7.47 12.58
CA GLY A 17 -18.78 6.55 11.50
C GLY A 17 -18.34 7.06 10.12
N HIS A 18 -18.53 8.35 9.84
CA HIS A 18 -18.05 8.95 8.58
C HIS A 18 -16.53 8.89 8.44
N GLY A 19 -15.76 8.95 9.54
CA GLY A 19 -14.31 8.78 9.52
C GLY A 19 -13.88 7.43 8.91
N PHE A 20 -14.56 6.34 9.25
CA PHE A 20 -14.28 5.02 8.66
C PHE A 20 -14.63 4.97 7.17
N VAL A 21 -15.72 5.62 6.76
CA VAL A 21 -16.09 5.70 5.34
C VAL A 21 -15.00 6.42 4.53
N TYR A 22 -14.50 7.55 5.02
CA TYR A 22 -13.41 8.28 4.37
C TYR A 22 -12.12 7.46 4.33
N ALA A 23 -11.76 6.78 5.43
CA ALA A 23 -10.60 5.90 5.48
C ALA A 23 -10.71 4.76 4.45
N TRP A 24 -11.89 4.16 4.35
CA TRP A 24 -12.15 3.11 3.35
C TRP A 24 -12.01 3.63 1.92
N HIS A 25 -12.56 4.82 1.62
CA HIS A 25 -12.40 5.45 0.32
C HIS A 25 -10.92 5.71 -0.02
N GLY A 26 -10.12 6.14 0.96
CA GLY A 26 -8.68 6.33 0.80
C GLY A 26 -7.96 5.02 0.43
N ILE A 27 -8.28 3.93 1.13
CA ILE A 27 -7.72 2.60 0.83
C ILE A 27 -8.14 2.13 -0.58
N CYS A 28 -9.41 2.27 -0.93
CA CYS A 28 -9.89 1.91 -2.27
C CYS A 28 -9.21 2.73 -3.37
N ALA A 29 -9.02 4.03 -3.15
CA ALA A 29 -8.30 4.89 -4.08
C ALA A 29 -6.84 4.41 -4.26
N ALA A 30 -6.14 4.09 -3.16
CA ALA A 30 -4.79 3.57 -3.23
C ALA A 30 -4.70 2.23 -4.00
N VAL A 31 -5.65 1.32 -3.78
CA VAL A 31 -5.71 0.05 -4.55
C VAL A 31 -5.91 0.30 -6.05
N LEU A 32 -6.75 1.26 -6.42
CA LEU A 32 -7.08 1.52 -7.82
C LEU A 32 -6.00 2.33 -8.56
N GLU A 33 -5.34 3.26 -7.87
CA GLU A 33 -4.49 4.27 -8.50
C GLU A 33 -3.00 4.01 -8.25
N GLU A 34 -2.63 3.48 -7.05
CA GLU A 34 -1.24 3.36 -6.64
C GLU A 34 -0.66 1.97 -6.93
N ARG A 35 0.27 1.90 -7.88
CA ARG A 35 0.98 0.65 -8.23
C ARG A 35 1.76 0.08 -7.05
N ASN A 36 2.46 0.93 -6.30
CA ASN A 36 3.28 0.49 -5.17
C ASN A 36 2.43 -0.09 -4.05
N PHE A 37 1.26 0.51 -3.78
CA PHE A 37 0.33 -0.04 -2.80
C PHE A 37 -0.15 -1.45 -3.19
N ARG A 38 -0.51 -1.67 -4.48
CA ARG A 38 -0.87 -3.01 -4.98
C ARG A 38 0.28 -4.01 -4.85
N PHE A 39 1.52 -3.57 -5.15
CA PHE A 39 2.71 -4.42 -4.96
C PHE A 39 2.84 -4.86 -3.50
N HIS A 40 2.72 -3.96 -2.54
CA HIS A 40 2.82 -4.29 -1.12
C HIS A 40 1.65 -5.14 -0.62
N LEU A 41 0.45 -5.02 -1.19
CA LEU A 41 -0.65 -5.95 -0.91
C LEU A 41 -0.33 -7.37 -1.37
N CYS A 42 0.21 -7.54 -2.57
CA CYS A 42 0.66 -8.85 -3.06
C CYS A 42 1.80 -9.41 -2.19
N ALA A 43 2.81 -8.60 -1.87
CA ALA A 43 3.90 -8.99 -0.99
C ALA A 43 3.39 -9.46 0.38
N ALA A 44 2.41 -8.77 0.95
CA ALA A 44 1.78 -9.16 2.21
C ALA A 44 1.14 -10.57 2.14
N LEU A 45 0.41 -10.86 1.08
CA LEU A 45 -0.19 -12.18 0.87
C LEU A 45 0.88 -13.28 0.80
N TYR A 46 1.97 -13.06 0.06
CA TYR A 46 3.06 -14.02 -0.06
C TYR A 46 3.85 -14.18 1.23
N VAL A 47 4.07 -13.11 1.99
CA VAL A 47 4.75 -13.17 3.29
C VAL A 47 3.94 -14.00 4.30
N PHE A 48 2.62 -13.79 4.38
CA PHE A 48 1.79 -14.61 5.27
C PHE A 48 1.65 -16.05 4.79
N ALA A 49 1.60 -16.31 3.49
CA ALA A 49 1.63 -17.65 2.93
C ALA A 49 2.96 -18.35 3.28
N ALA A 50 4.09 -17.67 3.12
CA ALA A 50 5.40 -18.20 3.51
C ALA A 50 5.50 -18.47 5.01
N ALA A 51 4.95 -17.58 5.85
CA ALA A 51 4.91 -17.77 7.30
C ALA A 51 4.13 -19.04 7.70
N HIS A 52 3.00 -19.27 7.03
CA HIS A 52 2.22 -20.49 7.23
C HIS A 52 2.99 -21.75 6.82
N MET A 53 3.63 -21.75 5.63
CA MET A 53 4.44 -22.87 5.14
C MET A 53 5.66 -23.16 6.01
N ALA A 54 6.31 -22.11 6.51
CA ALA A 54 7.48 -22.21 7.38
C ALA A 54 7.11 -22.50 8.86
N HIS A 55 5.82 -22.64 9.16
CA HIS A 55 5.32 -22.86 10.53
C HIS A 55 5.82 -21.80 11.53
N ILE A 56 5.87 -20.54 11.10
CA ILE A 56 6.25 -19.43 11.97
C ILE A 56 5.26 -19.31 13.13
N ASP A 57 5.77 -19.12 14.32
CA ASP A 57 4.97 -19.01 15.55
C ASP A 57 4.12 -17.72 15.61
N ALA A 58 3.22 -17.65 16.57
CA ALA A 58 2.32 -16.52 16.74
C ALA A 58 3.07 -15.17 16.91
N THR A 59 4.21 -15.19 17.59
CA THR A 59 5.04 -13.99 17.79
C THR A 59 5.63 -13.50 16.48
N GLY A 60 6.18 -14.41 15.68
CA GLY A 60 6.72 -14.09 14.36
C GLY A 60 5.63 -13.59 13.40
N VAL A 61 4.44 -14.21 13.41
CA VAL A 61 3.28 -13.74 12.62
C VAL A 61 2.84 -12.34 13.07
N ALA A 62 2.83 -12.06 14.38
CA ALA A 62 2.49 -10.71 14.87
C ALA A 62 3.51 -9.66 14.42
N LEU A 63 4.82 -9.98 14.43
CA LEU A 63 5.86 -9.09 13.91
C LEU A 63 5.69 -8.82 12.41
N LEU A 64 5.40 -9.86 11.62
CA LEU A 64 5.10 -9.71 10.20
C LEU A 64 3.86 -8.84 9.97
N ALA A 65 2.81 -9.02 10.76
CA ALA A 65 1.61 -8.20 10.67
C ALA A 65 1.92 -6.72 10.93
N ILE A 66 2.72 -6.41 11.96
CA ILE A 66 3.16 -5.04 12.25
C ILE A 66 3.94 -4.47 11.07
N CYS A 67 4.88 -5.23 10.49
CA CYS A 67 5.66 -4.79 9.32
C CYS A 67 4.75 -4.51 8.12
N VAL A 68 3.81 -5.41 7.81
CA VAL A 68 2.86 -5.28 6.70
C VAL A 68 1.96 -4.06 6.87
N PHE A 69 1.30 -3.91 8.02
CA PHE A 69 0.39 -2.77 8.26
C PHE A 69 1.15 -1.45 8.28
N LYS A 70 2.36 -1.43 8.86
CA LYS A 70 3.22 -0.25 8.82
C LYS A 70 3.62 0.12 7.40
N MET A 71 3.97 -0.86 6.57
CA MET A 71 4.34 -0.66 5.17
C MET A 71 3.17 -0.09 4.37
N LEU A 72 1.99 -0.70 4.46
CA LEU A 72 0.78 -0.22 3.79
C LEU A 72 0.39 1.20 4.28
N GLY A 73 0.52 1.47 5.59
CA GLY A 73 0.27 2.79 6.14
C GLY A 73 1.24 3.85 5.63
N MET A 74 2.52 3.51 5.49
CA MET A 74 3.53 4.42 4.93
C MET A 74 3.30 4.69 3.44
N GLU A 75 2.87 3.70 2.66
CA GLU A 75 2.49 3.91 1.25
C GLU A 75 1.27 4.84 1.13
N LEU A 76 0.24 4.67 1.97
CA LEU A 76 -0.90 5.58 2.00
C LEU A 76 -0.48 7.02 2.34
N MET A 77 0.44 7.17 3.32
CA MET A 77 0.96 8.49 3.70
C MET A 77 1.80 9.11 2.59
N ASN A 78 2.64 8.33 1.92
CA ASN A 78 3.42 8.80 0.77
C ASN A 78 2.51 9.31 -0.34
N SER A 79 1.51 8.51 -0.74
CA SER A 79 0.54 8.90 -1.77
C SER A 79 -0.29 10.13 -1.36
N ALA A 80 -0.63 10.27 -0.07
CA ALA A 80 -1.33 11.44 0.43
C ALA A 80 -0.47 12.71 0.36
N VAL A 81 0.82 12.61 0.70
CA VAL A 81 1.78 13.74 0.57
C VAL A 81 1.95 14.13 -0.90
N GLU A 82 2.16 13.17 -1.81
CA GLU A 82 2.26 13.42 -3.24
C GLU A 82 1.04 14.18 -3.77
N ARG A 83 -0.17 13.72 -3.47
CA ARG A 83 -1.41 14.39 -3.88
C ARG A 83 -1.61 15.77 -3.24
N ALA A 84 -1.16 15.96 -2.00
CA ALA A 84 -1.26 17.26 -1.32
C ALA A 84 -0.32 18.30 -1.92
N VAL A 85 0.83 17.83 -2.42
CA VAL A 85 1.90 18.69 -2.96
C VAL A 85 1.72 18.94 -4.46
N ASP A 86 1.20 17.98 -5.23
CA ASP A 86 0.94 18.07 -6.67
C ASP A 86 -0.34 18.86 -6.98
N LYS A 87 -0.48 20.06 -6.40
CA LYS A 87 -1.57 20.95 -6.76
C LYS A 87 -1.36 21.52 -8.17
N PRO A 88 -2.45 21.88 -8.88
CA PRO A 88 -2.33 22.44 -10.24
C PRO A 88 -1.67 23.82 -10.31
N ASP A 89 -1.25 24.38 -9.19
CA ASP A 89 -0.48 25.61 -9.15
C ASP A 89 0.99 25.34 -9.46
N THR A 90 1.44 25.83 -10.61
CA THR A 90 2.77 25.60 -11.19
C THR A 90 3.91 26.37 -10.52
N THR A 91 3.67 27.04 -9.38
CA THR A 91 4.75 27.63 -8.59
C THR A 91 5.61 26.54 -7.97
N HIS A 92 6.78 26.34 -8.54
CA HIS A 92 7.78 25.38 -8.06
C HIS A 92 8.24 25.75 -6.65
N TRP A 93 7.65 25.12 -5.68
CA TRP A 93 7.98 25.30 -4.28
C TRP A 93 9.03 24.27 -3.89
N TRP A 94 10.26 24.72 -3.63
CA TRP A 94 11.38 23.82 -3.31
C TRP A 94 11.09 22.86 -2.12
N SER A 95 10.29 23.31 -1.14
CA SER A 95 9.89 22.48 0.00
C SER A 95 8.91 21.37 -0.38
N ALA A 96 8.23 21.47 -1.53
CA ALA A 96 7.35 20.43 -2.04
C ALA A 96 8.14 19.18 -2.46
N GLY A 97 9.25 19.37 -3.18
CA GLY A 97 10.18 18.27 -3.50
C GLY A 97 10.74 17.60 -2.25
N ALA A 98 11.22 18.40 -1.29
CA ALA A 98 11.73 17.88 -0.04
C ALA A 98 10.69 17.07 0.75
N ALA A 99 9.42 17.51 0.77
CA ALA A 99 8.34 16.77 1.43
C ALA A 99 8.08 15.40 0.78
N LYS A 100 8.11 15.33 -0.56
CA LYS A 100 7.99 14.07 -1.31
C LYS A 100 9.15 13.14 -1.02
N ASP A 101 10.38 13.66 -1.06
CA ASP A 101 11.60 12.88 -0.79
C ASP A 101 11.58 12.30 0.64
N MET A 102 11.13 13.09 1.62
CA MET A 102 10.99 12.62 3.01
C MET A 102 9.92 11.54 3.15
N ALA A 103 8.78 11.67 2.46
CA ALA A 103 7.72 10.67 2.48
C ALA A 103 8.21 9.36 1.85
N ALA A 104 8.85 9.42 0.69
CA ALA A 104 9.46 8.27 0.03
C ALA A 104 10.57 7.63 0.89
N GLY A 105 11.39 8.46 1.57
CA GLY A 105 12.39 8.01 2.54
C GLY A 105 11.77 7.21 3.69
N GLY A 106 10.61 7.63 4.19
CA GLY A 106 9.86 6.91 5.22
C GLY A 106 9.41 5.51 4.77
N VAL A 107 8.96 5.39 3.53
CA VAL A 107 8.63 4.09 2.90
C VAL A 107 9.88 3.21 2.85
N LEU A 108 11.01 3.76 2.37
CA LEU A 108 12.27 3.03 2.24
C LEU A 108 12.79 2.51 3.59
N VAL A 109 12.80 3.34 4.63
CA VAL A 109 13.20 2.95 6.00
C VAL A 109 12.31 1.83 6.52
N THR A 110 11.01 1.92 6.28
CA THR A 110 10.05 0.87 6.68
C THR A 110 10.30 -0.44 5.93
N ALA A 111 10.62 -0.37 4.64
CA ALA A 111 10.96 -1.54 3.83
C ALA A 111 12.23 -2.23 4.35
N PHE A 112 13.27 -1.47 4.68
CA PHE A 112 14.49 -2.03 5.30
C PHE A 112 14.17 -2.75 6.62
N GLY A 113 13.36 -2.15 7.49
CA GLY A 113 12.94 -2.82 8.73
C GLY A 113 12.20 -4.12 8.47
N ALA A 114 11.30 -4.15 7.48
CA ALA A 114 10.57 -5.36 7.10
C ALA A 114 11.51 -6.45 6.55
N VAL A 115 12.53 -6.07 5.76
CA VAL A 115 13.55 -7.01 5.25
C VAL A 115 14.34 -7.63 6.40
N VAL A 116 14.76 -6.85 7.40
CA VAL A 116 15.48 -7.35 8.57
C VAL A 116 14.62 -8.40 9.31
N VAL A 117 13.36 -8.09 9.57
CA VAL A 117 12.42 -9.05 10.21
C VAL A 117 12.25 -10.31 9.34
N GLY A 118 12.11 -10.14 8.02
CA GLY A 118 12.02 -11.24 7.08
C GLY A 118 13.25 -12.16 7.12
N ILE A 119 14.46 -11.59 7.15
CA ILE A 119 15.71 -12.36 7.29
C ILE A 119 15.75 -13.12 8.62
N CYS A 120 15.36 -12.47 9.72
CA CYS A 120 15.33 -13.14 11.03
C CYS A 120 14.38 -14.34 11.07
N LEU A 121 13.22 -14.23 10.43
CA LEU A 121 12.20 -15.28 10.47
C LEU A 121 12.42 -16.39 9.43
N PHE A 122 12.82 -16.03 8.22
CA PHE A 122 12.93 -16.96 7.10
C PHE A 122 14.38 -17.31 6.71
N GLY A 123 15.40 -16.63 7.27
CA GLY A 123 16.80 -16.78 6.89
C GLY A 123 17.47 -18.07 7.38
N ASN A 124 16.71 -19.09 7.78
CA ASN A 124 17.21 -20.39 8.20
C ASN A 124 16.83 -21.50 7.19
N ALA A 125 17.68 -22.53 7.10
CA ALA A 125 17.52 -23.61 6.15
C ALA A 125 16.19 -24.38 6.32
N ALA A 126 15.69 -24.50 7.55
CA ALA A 126 14.46 -25.23 7.84
C ALA A 126 13.24 -24.50 7.24
N ALA A 127 13.14 -23.17 7.47
CA ALA A 127 12.06 -22.36 6.92
C ALA A 127 12.09 -22.34 5.38
N LEU A 128 13.27 -22.14 4.79
CA LEU A 128 13.43 -22.14 3.32
C LEU A 128 13.06 -23.50 2.72
N ASN A 129 13.49 -24.59 3.34
CA ASN A 129 13.16 -25.93 2.85
C ASN A 129 11.66 -26.23 2.99
N ALA A 130 11.02 -25.81 4.08
CA ALA A 130 9.58 -25.98 4.28
C ALA A 130 8.77 -25.23 3.21
N ILE A 131 9.14 -23.98 2.90
CA ILE A 131 8.51 -23.20 1.82
C ILE A 131 8.72 -23.89 0.47
N TRP A 132 9.97 -24.26 0.16
CA TRP A 132 10.31 -24.93 -1.10
C TRP A 132 9.51 -26.21 -1.30
N THR A 133 9.50 -27.09 -0.30
CA THR A 133 8.75 -28.34 -0.33
C THR A 133 7.26 -28.09 -0.52
N SER A 134 6.67 -27.13 0.20
CA SER A 134 5.25 -26.80 0.08
C SER A 134 4.86 -26.33 -1.32
N VAL A 135 5.72 -25.54 -1.97
CA VAL A 135 5.49 -25.05 -3.33
C VAL A 135 5.64 -26.17 -4.36
N THR A 136 6.61 -27.09 -4.18
CA THR A 136 7.00 -28.10 -5.18
C THR A 136 6.47 -29.48 -4.92
N THR A 137 5.61 -29.69 -3.91
CA THR A 137 5.09 -31.00 -3.51
C THR A 137 4.42 -31.75 -4.67
N THR A 138 3.67 -31.06 -5.50
CA THR A 138 3.02 -31.64 -6.68
C THR A 138 3.14 -30.71 -7.88
N PRO A 139 3.10 -31.22 -9.12
CA PRO A 139 3.08 -30.36 -10.31
C PRO A 139 1.93 -29.36 -10.31
N LEU A 140 0.77 -29.75 -9.77
CA LEU A 140 -0.39 -28.87 -9.62
C LEU A 140 -0.12 -27.72 -8.65
N SER A 141 0.52 -27.99 -7.50
CA SER A 141 0.91 -26.95 -6.54
C SER A 141 1.83 -25.95 -7.20
N THR A 142 2.87 -26.40 -7.87
CA THR A 142 3.81 -25.53 -8.59
C THR A 142 3.09 -24.69 -9.66
N ALA A 143 2.19 -25.28 -10.44
CA ALA A 143 1.41 -24.56 -11.46
C ALA A 143 0.51 -23.48 -10.83
N LEU A 144 -0.13 -23.77 -9.70
CA LEU A 144 -0.96 -22.79 -8.98
C LEU A 144 -0.13 -21.64 -8.43
N TRP A 145 1.07 -21.89 -7.91
CA TRP A 145 1.98 -20.84 -7.45
C TRP A 145 2.46 -19.96 -8.61
N VAL A 146 2.83 -20.54 -9.74
CA VAL A 146 3.19 -19.78 -10.95
C VAL A 146 2.02 -18.94 -11.43
N LEU A 147 0.81 -19.51 -11.48
CA LEU A 147 -0.40 -18.77 -11.85
C LEU A 147 -0.65 -17.60 -10.90
N SER A 148 -0.49 -17.80 -9.58
CA SER A 148 -0.69 -16.74 -8.59
C SER A 148 0.30 -15.58 -8.81
N LEU A 149 1.57 -15.86 -9.14
CA LEU A 149 2.56 -14.84 -9.46
C LEU A 149 2.19 -14.04 -10.72
N VAL A 150 1.68 -14.71 -11.75
CA VAL A 150 1.17 -14.05 -12.97
C VAL A 150 -0.01 -13.15 -12.62
N LEU A 151 -0.95 -13.61 -11.82
CA LEU A 151 -2.10 -12.81 -11.38
C LEU A 151 -1.67 -11.61 -10.53
N ALA A 152 -0.71 -11.80 -9.61
CA ALA A 152 -0.15 -10.71 -8.81
C ALA A 152 0.57 -9.66 -9.68
N TYR A 153 1.30 -10.10 -10.69
CA TYR A 153 1.92 -9.21 -11.68
C TYR A 153 0.85 -8.41 -12.45
N LEU A 154 -0.18 -9.08 -12.96
CA LEU A 154 -1.26 -8.41 -13.69
C LEU A 154 -2.02 -7.42 -12.78
N PHE A 155 -2.33 -7.81 -11.55
CA PHE A 155 -2.95 -6.94 -10.56
C PHE A 155 -2.09 -5.70 -10.28
N THR A 156 -0.79 -5.87 -10.09
CA THR A 156 0.13 -4.78 -9.77
C THR A 156 0.31 -3.81 -10.94
N PHE A 157 0.49 -4.33 -12.16
CA PHE A 157 0.93 -3.52 -13.30
C PHE A 157 -0.13 -3.21 -14.34
N ARG A 158 -1.26 -3.97 -14.39
CA ARG A 158 -2.28 -3.81 -15.44
C ARG A 158 -3.60 -3.22 -14.95
N LEU A 159 -3.95 -3.35 -13.67
CA LEU A 159 -5.26 -2.93 -13.14
C LEU A 159 -5.34 -1.46 -12.72
N GLY A 160 -4.27 -0.68 -12.79
CA GLY A 160 -4.30 0.74 -12.47
C GLY A 160 -4.84 1.58 -13.63
N LYS A 161 -5.83 2.44 -13.38
CA LYS A 161 -6.11 3.58 -14.26
C LYS A 161 -4.88 4.48 -14.22
N GLN A 162 -4.11 4.51 -15.30
CA GLN A 162 -3.18 5.60 -15.50
C GLN A 162 -4.03 6.85 -15.75
N GLU A 163 -4.17 7.68 -14.76
CA GLU A 163 -4.63 9.05 -14.97
C GLU A 163 -3.55 9.74 -15.79
N GLN A 164 -3.77 9.79 -17.10
CA GLN A 164 -2.97 10.64 -17.96
C GLN A 164 -3.25 12.06 -17.49
N VAL A 165 -2.27 12.66 -16.83
CA VAL A 165 -2.21 14.10 -16.62
C VAL A 165 -2.37 14.74 -18.01
N LYS A 166 -3.57 15.19 -18.34
CA LYS A 166 -3.80 16.02 -19.51
C LYS A 166 -3.04 17.31 -19.27
N THR A 167 -1.84 17.40 -19.81
CA THR A 167 -1.17 18.69 -19.97
C THR A 167 -2.14 19.63 -20.69
N PRO A 168 -2.45 20.81 -20.10
CA PRO A 168 -3.23 21.80 -20.80
C PRO A 168 -2.49 22.14 -22.11
N LYS A 169 -3.17 22.03 -23.24
CA LYS A 169 -2.64 22.50 -24.52
C LYS A 169 -2.32 23.97 -24.35
N GLU A 170 -1.04 24.30 -24.43
CA GLU A 170 -0.54 25.66 -24.53
C GLU A 170 -1.17 26.31 -25.78
N ASN A 171 -2.19 27.12 -25.56
CA ASN A 171 -2.73 27.96 -26.61
C ASN A 171 -1.64 28.98 -26.98
N LYS A 172 -0.85 28.66 -27.98
CA LYS A 172 -0.08 29.66 -28.71
C LYS A 172 -1.07 30.60 -29.40
N THR A 173 -1.42 31.66 -28.71
CA THR A 173 -2.02 32.82 -29.36
C THR A 173 -0.91 33.46 -30.20
N GLU A 174 -0.98 33.30 -31.50
CA GLU A 174 -0.18 34.06 -32.46
C GLU A 174 -0.60 35.53 -32.35
N GLU A 175 0.27 36.33 -31.74
CA GLU A 175 0.19 37.79 -31.94
C GLU A 175 0.71 38.08 -33.32
N LYS A 176 -0.23 38.59 -34.16
CA LYS A 176 0.06 39.36 -35.37
C LYS A 176 0.10 40.81 -35.01
#